data_873011b55a6fb8a6ca6f529dcb0379f0
#
_entry.id   873011b55a6fb8a6ca6f529dcb0379f0
#
_cell.length_a   1.000
_cell.length_b   1.000
_cell.length_c   1.000
_cell.angle_alpha   90.00
_cell.angle_beta   90.00
_cell.angle_gamma   90.00
#
_symmetry.space_group_name_H-M   'P 1'
#
loop_
_entity.id
_entity.type
_entity.pdbx_description
1 polymer ?
#
loop_
_entity_poly.entity_id
_entity_poly.type
_entity_poly.pdbx_seq_one_letter_code
_entity_poly.pdbx_strand_id
1 'polypeptide(L)'
;MFKKVRNLLLVTLVAGGVTGCGTSMYKVMEEDNKDTLITLVLDKGGVQDGSFNESAWNGAIKASEELGVEVKYLESNTDADYAQNIETAVDMDSNLVIGIGFNLSQAIEDAAKSYPEQQFAIIDGSFEETPSNVTNITFNEREAGYLAGLATAKTIDSDKFGFIGGLEVPAVINYKDGFEQGLKEVNPDATLLVQYANSFTDAAKGRVIAEQMLNQGIEAIMTAGGGVNTGVYEACKENGKYSVAVDMAQSNIAPETILTSAIKKVDEGVYSAARSYKDGNLKGGVNVVHSIANNGVGYEQTSLLSEDTIKYIEEKK
;
A
#
# COMPACT_ATOMS: atom_id res chain seq x y z
N MET A 1 35.35 -42.55 6.71
CA MET A 1 33.99 -43.17 6.72
C MET A 1 33.35 -42.88 8.06
N PHE A 2 32.77 -41.68 8.28
CA PHE A 2 32.05 -41.34 9.50
C PHE A 2 30.64 -40.79 9.11
N LYS A 3 29.62 -41.55 9.49
CA LYS A 3 28.21 -41.20 9.34
C LYS A 3 27.87 -40.13 10.37
N LYS A 4 27.41 -38.95 9.89
CA LYS A 4 26.74 -37.94 10.75
C LYS A 4 25.32 -38.41 11.09
N VAL A 5 25.11 -38.61 12.38
CA VAL A 5 23.79 -38.89 12.96
C VAL A 5 23.02 -37.55 13.04
N ARG A 6 21.85 -37.46 12.39
CA ARG A 6 20.91 -36.32 12.50
C ARG A 6 20.14 -36.48 13.80
N ASN A 7 20.33 -35.56 14.72
CA ASN A 7 19.47 -35.41 15.89
C ASN A 7 18.15 -34.76 15.49
N LEU A 8 17.09 -35.53 15.64
CA LEU A 8 15.71 -35.07 15.55
C LEU A 8 15.34 -34.49 16.92
N LEU A 9 15.23 -33.18 17.05
CA LEU A 9 14.71 -32.54 18.26
C LEU A 9 13.19 -32.40 18.11
N LEU A 10 12.49 -33.19 18.91
CA LEU A 10 11.04 -33.06 19.12
C LEU A 10 10.84 -31.89 20.09
N VAL A 11 10.22 -30.79 19.64
CA VAL A 11 9.78 -29.71 20.52
C VAL A 11 8.33 -29.94 20.89
N THR A 12 8.10 -30.30 22.13
CA THR A 12 6.77 -30.38 22.76
C THR A 12 6.25 -28.98 23.06
N LEU A 13 5.05 -28.72 22.61
CA LEU A 13 4.26 -27.51 22.94
C LEU A 13 3.95 -27.52 24.46
N VAL A 14 4.44 -26.52 25.17
CA VAL A 14 3.95 -26.21 26.54
C VAL A 14 3.10 -24.93 26.42
N ALA A 15 1.80 -25.07 26.56
CA ALA A 15 0.89 -23.95 26.72
C ALA A 15 1.05 -23.40 28.18
N GLY A 16 1.66 -22.23 28.28
CA GLY A 16 1.77 -21.46 29.52
C GLY A 16 1.36 -20.03 29.24
N GLY A 17 0.18 -19.63 29.77
CA GLY A 17 -0.29 -18.26 29.68
C GLY A 17 0.60 -17.31 30.49
N VAL A 18 1.07 -16.26 29.81
CA VAL A 18 1.63 -15.07 30.45
C VAL A 18 1.01 -13.88 29.77
N THR A 19 0.22 -13.12 30.53
CA THR A 19 -0.26 -11.78 30.18
C THR A 19 0.91 -10.83 30.23
N GLY A 20 1.33 -10.35 29.05
CA GLY A 20 2.35 -9.31 28.93
C GLY A 20 2.15 -8.60 27.60
N CYS A 21 2.26 -7.29 27.57
CA CYS A 21 2.24 -6.44 26.39
C CYS A 21 3.02 -7.11 25.24
N GLY A 22 2.32 -7.63 24.26
CA GLY A 22 2.91 -8.41 23.20
C GLY A 22 2.76 -7.69 21.88
N THR A 23 3.89 -7.30 21.29
CA THR A 23 4.04 -7.17 19.86
C THR A 23 3.42 -8.38 19.18
N SER A 24 2.38 -8.18 18.38
CA SER A 24 1.77 -9.24 17.59
C SER A 24 2.78 -9.70 16.54
N MET A 25 3.29 -10.89 16.71
CA MET A 25 4.26 -11.49 15.80
C MET A 25 3.66 -12.71 15.11
N TYR A 26 3.97 -12.86 13.83
CA TYR A 26 4.17 -14.05 13.00
C TYR A 26 3.06 -14.58 12.10
N LYS A 27 3.46 -14.70 10.87
CA LYS A 27 3.34 -15.96 10.16
C LYS A 27 4.72 -16.32 9.57
N VAL A 28 5.35 -17.37 10.08
CA VAL A 28 6.55 -18.00 9.51
C VAL A 28 6.09 -18.96 8.43
N MET A 29 6.57 -18.79 7.21
CA MET A 29 6.52 -19.85 6.21
C MET A 29 7.71 -20.78 6.47
N GLU A 30 7.47 -22.11 6.36
CA GLU A 30 8.35 -23.19 6.81
C GLU A 30 9.83 -23.05 6.40
N GLU A 31 10.73 -23.48 7.32
CA GLU A 31 12.17 -23.51 7.16
C GLU A 31 12.61 -24.46 6.01
N ASP A 32 12.72 -23.93 4.81
CA ASP A 32 13.79 -24.35 3.91
C ASP A 32 14.93 -23.35 4.07
N ASN A 33 16.16 -23.83 4.20
CA ASN A 33 17.39 -23.10 4.44
C ASN A 33 17.58 -21.95 3.43
N LYS A 34 16.87 -20.83 3.67
CA LYS A 34 16.89 -19.63 2.82
C LYS A 34 17.95 -18.70 3.37
N ASP A 35 19.01 -18.50 2.56
CA ASP A 35 20.17 -17.68 2.95
C ASP A 35 19.88 -16.18 3.00
N THR A 36 18.68 -15.74 2.64
CA THR A 36 18.30 -14.31 2.56
C THR A 36 16.99 -14.08 3.29
N LEU A 37 17.03 -13.25 4.33
CA LEU A 37 15.85 -12.77 5.08
C LEU A 37 15.51 -11.33 4.69
N ILE A 38 14.25 -11.09 4.32
CA ILE A 38 13.69 -9.77 4.03
C ILE A 38 12.59 -9.49 5.04
N THR A 39 12.70 -8.40 5.78
CA THR A 39 11.71 -8.03 6.78
C THR A 39 11.01 -6.73 6.40
N LEU A 40 9.68 -6.76 6.34
CA LEU A 40 8.84 -5.59 6.15
C LEU A 40 8.50 -4.99 7.52
N VAL A 41 8.62 -3.68 7.66
CA VAL A 41 8.09 -2.94 8.81
C VAL A 41 6.89 -2.15 8.32
N LEU A 42 5.71 -2.53 8.80
CA LEU A 42 4.44 -1.98 8.37
C LEU A 42 4.05 -0.76 9.21
N ASP A 43 3.31 0.15 8.60
CA ASP A 43 2.70 1.25 9.33
C ASP A 43 1.48 0.79 10.19
N LYS A 44 0.77 1.75 10.78
CA LYS A 44 -0.35 1.48 11.71
C LYS A 44 -1.56 0.79 11.07
N GLY A 45 -1.62 0.68 9.75
CA GLY A 45 -2.71 -0.01 9.04
C GLY A 45 -2.77 -1.50 9.31
N GLY A 46 -1.63 -2.10 9.67
CA GLY A 46 -1.50 -3.56 9.81
C GLY A 46 -1.56 -4.28 8.46
N VAL A 47 -1.20 -5.58 8.47
CA VAL A 47 -1.06 -6.39 7.24
C VAL A 47 -2.38 -6.67 6.51
N GLN A 48 -3.51 -6.55 7.19
CA GLN A 48 -4.85 -6.84 6.65
C GLN A 48 -5.68 -5.55 6.46
N ASP A 49 -5.06 -4.49 5.93
CA ASP A 49 -5.75 -3.22 5.67
C ASP A 49 -6.63 -3.24 4.42
N GLY A 50 -6.63 -4.32 3.66
CA GLY A 50 -7.36 -4.46 2.40
C GLY A 50 -6.82 -3.56 1.28
N SER A 51 -5.64 -2.97 1.42
CA SER A 51 -5.11 -1.94 0.53
C SER A 51 -3.58 -1.99 0.47
N PHE A 52 -2.92 -0.99 1.03
CA PHE A 52 -1.50 -0.69 0.89
C PHE A 52 -0.57 -1.72 1.53
N ASN A 53 -0.76 -2.01 2.84
CA ASN A 53 0.09 -2.96 3.55
C ASN A 53 -0.15 -4.40 3.09
N GLU A 54 -1.41 -4.78 2.81
CA GLU A 54 -1.72 -6.09 2.26
C GLU A 54 -1.08 -6.29 0.88
N SER A 55 -1.11 -5.26 0.02
CA SER A 55 -0.41 -5.29 -1.27
C SER A 55 1.10 -5.48 -1.09
N ALA A 56 1.73 -4.75 -0.15
CA ALA A 56 3.15 -4.91 0.15
C ALA A 56 3.50 -6.34 0.59
N TRP A 57 2.67 -6.91 1.47
CA TRP A 57 2.86 -8.28 1.94
C TRP A 57 2.68 -9.31 0.83
N ASN A 58 1.73 -9.12 -0.08
CA ASN A 58 1.56 -9.98 -1.26
C ASN A 58 2.83 -9.99 -2.13
N GLY A 59 3.48 -8.85 -2.29
CA GLY A 59 4.76 -8.74 -2.98
C GLY A 59 5.89 -9.52 -2.27
N ALA A 60 5.93 -9.49 -0.94
CA ALA A 60 6.88 -10.28 -0.16
C ALA A 60 6.60 -11.79 -0.27
N ILE A 61 5.35 -12.22 -0.21
CA ILE A 61 4.97 -13.63 -0.44
C ILE A 61 5.44 -14.08 -1.82
N LYS A 62 5.15 -13.30 -2.87
CA LYS A 62 5.62 -13.58 -4.23
C LYS A 62 7.14 -13.71 -4.30
N ALA A 63 7.88 -12.81 -3.62
CA ALA A 63 9.33 -12.92 -3.54
C ALA A 63 9.79 -14.21 -2.84
N SER A 64 9.10 -14.61 -1.76
CA SER A 64 9.39 -15.89 -1.08
C SER A 64 9.19 -17.10 -1.99
N GLU A 65 8.09 -17.12 -2.76
CA GLU A 65 7.74 -18.23 -3.63
C GLU A 65 8.65 -18.31 -4.87
N GLU A 66 8.89 -17.19 -5.54
CA GLU A 66 9.61 -17.17 -6.82
C GLU A 66 11.13 -17.05 -6.66
N LEU A 67 11.60 -16.33 -5.62
CA LEU A 67 13.02 -16.06 -5.43
C LEU A 67 13.64 -16.96 -4.35
N GLY A 68 12.84 -17.66 -3.56
CA GLY A 68 13.34 -18.52 -2.48
C GLY A 68 13.96 -17.73 -1.33
N VAL A 69 13.50 -16.51 -1.05
CA VAL A 69 13.88 -15.71 0.12
C VAL A 69 12.94 -15.97 1.29
N GLU A 70 13.44 -15.86 2.52
CA GLU A 70 12.58 -15.82 3.71
C GLU A 70 12.00 -14.42 3.85
N VAL A 71 10.70 -14.32 4.20
CA VAL A 71 10.04 -13.04 4.41
C VAL A 71 9.34 -13.00 5.76
N LYS A 72 9.44 -11.86 6.43
CA LYS A 72 8.75 -11.57 7.69
C LYS A 72 8.14 -10.18 7.63
N TYR A 73 7.19 -9.90 8.52
CA TYR A 73 6.73 -8.54 8.76
C TYR A 73 6.65 -8.24 10.26
N LEU A 74 6.77 -6.97 10.60
CA LEU A 74 6.57 -6.42 11.93
C LEU A 74 5.50 -5.34 11.83
N GLU A 75 4.43 -5.48 12.60
CA GLU A 75 3.34 -4.51 12.65
C GLU A 75 3.62 -3.43 13.69
N SER A 76 3.27 -2.19 13.35
CA SER A 76 3.38 -1.04 14.25
C SER A 76 1.98 -0.57 14.64
N ASN A 77 1.76 -0.38 15.95
CA ASN A 77 0.49 0.13 16.47
C ASN A 77 0.52 1.65 16.65
N THR A 78 1.71 2.20 16.89
CA THR A 78 1.96 3.62 17.09
C THR A 78 3.19 4.06 16.28
N ASP A 79 3.35 5.38 16.08
CA ASP A 79 4.54 5.92 15.40
C ASP A 79 5.83 5.64 16.19
N ALA A 80 5.73 5.46 17.52
CA ALA A 80 6.87 5.11 18.36
C ALA A 80 7.42 3.71 18.10
N ASP A 81 6.60 2.80 17.55
CA ASP A 81 7.00 1.42 17.28
C ASP A 81 7.91 1.32 16.04
N TYR A 82 7.90 2.32 15.15
CA TYR A 82 8.64 2.24 13.88
C TYR A 82 10.14 2.03 14.09
N ALA A 83 10.78 2.86 14.91
CA ALA A 83 12.21 2.75 15.20
C ALA A 83 12.55 1.42 15.85
N GLN A 84 11.75 0.97 16.83
CA GLN A 84 11.96 -0.29 17.54
C GLN A 84 11.78 -1.50 16.61
N ASN A 85 10.80 -1.46 15.71
CA ASN A 85 10.57 -2.54 14.74
C ASN A 85 11.69 -2.61 13.70
N ILE A 86 12.21 -1.47 13.24
CA ILE A 86 13.36 -1.42 12.33
C ILE A 86 14.60 -2.00 13.03
N GLU A 87 14.87 -1.60 14.27
CA GLU A 87 15.96 -2.17 15.08
C GLU A 87 15.79 -3.68 15.27
N THR A 88 14.58 -4.13 15.59
CA THR A 88 14.26 -5.57 15.70
C THR A 88 14.54 -6.30 14.38
N ALA A 89 14.17 -5.73 13.24
CA ALA A 89 14.45 -6.33 11.93
C ALA A 89 15.96 -6.44 11.67
N VAL A 90 16.75 -5.45 12.06
CA VAL A 90 18.22 -5.49 11.98
C VAL A 90 18.80 -6.56 12.94
N ASP A 91 18.32 -6.61 14.18
CA ASP A 91 18.74 -7.61 15.18
C ASP A 91 18.36 -9.06 14.79
N MET A 92 17.41 -9.24 13.90
CA MET A 92 17.06 -10.54 13.30
C MET A 92 18.00 -10.94 12.16
N ASP A 93 19.08 -10.21 11.92
CA ASP A 93 20.01 -10.39 10.80
C ASP A 93 19.29 -10.30 9.43
N SER A 94 18.27 -9.44 9.31
CA SER A 94 17.59 -9.22 8.02
C SER A 94 18.56 -8.65 7.00
N ASN A 95 18.65 -9.29 5.84
CA ASN A 95 19.51 -8.84 4.75
C ASN A 95 18.99 -7.56 4.09
N LEU A 96 17.67 -7.41 4.04
CA LEU A 96 16.98 -6.21 3.57
C LEU A 96 15.81 -5.90 4.52
N VAL A 97 15.76 -4.67 5.01
CA VAL A 97 14.62 -4.14 5.77
C VAL A 97 13.84 -3.18 4.88
N ILE A 98 12.53 -3.43 4.71
CA ILE A 98 11.66 -2.61 3.87
C ILE A 98 10.63 -1.90 4.75
N GLY A 99 10.73 -0.58 4.86
CA GLY A 99 9.69 0.25 5.47
C GLY A 99 8.49 0.41 4.54
N ILE A 100 7.28 0.23 5.05
CA ILE A 100 6.05 0.35 4.28
C ILE A 100 5.29 1.60 4.72
N GLY A 101 5.40 2.66 3.89
CA GLY A 101 4.67 3.92 4.04
C GLY A 101 5.50 5.13 4.46
N PHE A 102 5.00 6.29 4.06
CA PHE A 102 5.59 7.60 4.30
C PHE A 102 5.98 7.86 5.76
N ASN A 103 5.15 7.39 6.71
CA ASN A 103 5.34 7.64 8.14
C ASN A 103 6.64 7.03 8.69
N LEU A 104 7.23 6.05 8.01
CA LEU A 104 8.49 5.42 8.40
C LEU A 104 9.73 6.18 7.90
N SER A 105 9.58 7.25 7.10
CA SER A 105 10.71 7.94 6.45
C SER A 105 11.78 8.37 7.46
N GLN A 106 11.38 9.04 8.54
CA GLN A 106 12.34 9.51 9.57
C GLN A 106 13.03 8.33 10.27
N ALA A 107 12.27 7.29 10.64
CA ALA A 107 12.83 6.12 11.32
C ALA A 107 13.81 5.33 10.41
N ILE A 108 13.49 5.19 9.12
CA ILE A 108 14.41 4.59 8.13
C ILE A 108 15.67 5.47 7.95
N GLU A 109 15.53 6.80 7.88
CA GLU A 109 16.67 7.71 7.75
C GLU A 109 17.62 7.60 8.96
N ASP A 110 17.08 7.57 10.16
CA ASP A 110 17.86 7.44 11.39
C ASP A 110 18.53 6.06 11.52
N ALA A 111 17.81 4.99 11.14
CA ALA A 111 18.37 3.65 11.09
C ALA A 111 19.47 3.52 10.03
N ALA A 112 19.30 4.11 8.86
CA ALA A 112 20.29 4.11 7.79
C ALA A 112 21.62 4.78 8.21
N LYS A 113 21.53 5.85 9.03
CA LYS A 113 22.71 6.51 9.62
C LYS A 113 23.37 5.64 10.70
N SER A 114 22.56 4.92 11.49
CA SER A 114 23.05 4.09 12.61
C SER A 114 23.65 2.77 12.13
N TYR A 115 23.16 2.23 11.02
CA TYR A 115 23.55 0.94 10.43
C TYR A 115 24.01 1.10 8.98
N PRO A 116 25.18 1.71 8.72
CA PRO A 116 25.63 2.09 7.37
C PRO A 116 25.84 0.90 6.43
N GLU A 117 26.09 -0.30 6.96
CA GLU A 117 26.27 -1.53 6.18
C GLU A 117 24.95 -2.28 5.88
N GLN A 118 23.87 -1.92 6.60
CA GLN A 118 22.56 -2.50 6.40
C GLN A 118 21.91 -1.92 5.15
N GLN A 119 21.31 -2.78 4.32
CA GLN A 119 20.49 -2.36 3.19
C GLN A 119 19.05 -2.12 3.63
N PHE A 120 18.53 -0.96 3.26
CA PHE A 120 17.15 -0.57 3.48
C PHE A 120 16.44 -0.30 2.16
N ALA A 121 15.13 -0.49 2.15
CA ALA A 121 14.24 0.09 1.15
C ALA A 121 13.04 0.72 1.86
N ILE A 122 12.32 1.59 1.19
CA ILE A 122 11.08 2.14 1.70
C ILE A 122 10.10 2.36 0.56
N ILE A 123 8.85 2.01 0.79
CA ILE A 123 7.72 2.32 -0.09
C ILE A 123 7.14 3.66 0.32
N ASP A 124 7.01 4.58 -0.64
CA ASP A 124 6.49 5.95 -0.47
C ASP A 124 7.30 6.81 0.52
N GLY A 125 8.58 6.55 0.67
CA GLY A 125 9.44 7.39 1.49
C GLY A 125 9.57 8.82 0.94
N SER A 126 9.83 9.75 1.86
CA SER A 126 10.11 11.15 1.51
C SER A 126 11.37 11.61 2.25
N PHE A 127 12.38 12.01 1.49
CA PHE A 127 13.67 12.47 1.97
C PHE A 127 14.06 13.76 1.25
N GLU A 128 14.82 14.64 1.90
CA GLU A 128 15.51 15.72 1.20
C GLU A 128 16.61 15.13 0.30
N GLU A 129 17.36 14.17 0.83
CA GLU A 129 18.36 13.38 0.12
C GLU A 129 18.23 11.92 0.59
N THR A 130 17.99 11.00 -0.34
CA THR A 130 17.87 9.57 0.00
C THR A 130 19.19 9.04 0.54
N PRO A 131 19.25 8.46 1.76
CA PRO A 131 20.47 7.91 2.32
C PRO A 131 21.14 6.86 1.43
N SER A 132 22.48 6.82 1.43
CA SER A 132 23.29 6.01 0.51
C SER A 132 23.05 4.50 0.58
N ASN A 133 22.46 4.01 1.66
CA ASN A 133 22.08 2.59 1.86
C ASN A 133 20.54 2.38 1.86
N VAL A 134 19.76 3.35 1.37
CA VAL A 134 18.30 3.28 1.22
C VAL A 134 17.92 3.32 -0.25
N THR A 135 17.05 2.41 -0.68
CA THR A 135 16.33 2.51 -1.96
C THR A 135 14.93 3.05 -1.66
N ASN A 136 14.63 4.25 -2.13
CA ASN A 136 13.27 4.78 -2.06
C ASN A 136 12.46 4.32 -3.28
N ILE A 137 11.27 3.78 -3.06
CA ILE A 137 10.38 3.28 -4.11
C ILE A 137 9.09 4.06 -4.03
N THR A 138 8.80 4.83 -5.07
CA THR A 138 7.62 5.68 -5.17
C THR A 138 6.81 5.34 -6.41
N PHE A 139 5.59 5.83 -6.45
CA PHE A 139 4.66 5.58 -7.53
C PHE A 139 4.12 6.90 -8.09
N ASN A 140 3.70 6.89 -9.34
CA ASN A 140 2.99 8.02 -9.92
C ASN A 140 1.49 7.88 -9.70
N GLU A 141 1.06 8.10 -8.44
CA GLU A 141 -0.36 8.00 -8.06
C GLU A 141 -1.22 8.99 -8.83
N ARG A 142 -0.61 10.11 -9.30
CA ARG A 142 -1.31 11.09 -10.14
C ARG A 142 -1.79 10.46 -11.44
N GLU A 143 -1.00 9.59 -12.07
CA GLU A 143 -1.42 8.85 -13.26
C GLU A 143 -2.57 7.89 -12.96
N ALA A 144 -2.50 7.12 -11.87
CA ALA A 144 -3.57 6.21 -11.46
C ALA A 144 -4.87 6.96 -11.13
N GLY A 145 -4.75 8.06 -10.37
CA GLY A 145 -5.87 8.94 -10.05
C GLY A 145 -6.51 9.54 -11.31
N TYR A 146 -5.69 9.96 -12.26
CA TYR A 146 -6.17 10.51 -13.54
C TYR A 146 -7.00 9.50 -14.33
N LEU A 147 -6.52 8.25 -14.47
CA LEU A 147 -7.27 7.20 -15.16
C LEU A 147 -8.60 6.89 -14.45
N ALA A 148 -8.58 6.86 -13.12
CA ALA A 148 -9.79 6.67 -12.32
C ALA A 148 -10.76 7.85 -12.44
N GLY A 149 -10.26 9.08 -12.54
CA GLY A 149 -11.05 10.28 -12.81
C GLY A 149 -11.74 10.25 -14.16
N LEU A 150 -11.01 9.84 -15.22
CA LEU A 150 -11.58 9.61 -16.55
C LEU A 150 -12.70 8.57 -16.50
N ALA A 151 -12.45 7.42 -15.84
CA ALA A 151 -13.42 6.34 -15.66
C ALA A 151 -14.70 6.85 -14.98
N THR A 152 -14.53 7.63 -13.92
CA THR A 152 -15.64 8.15 -13.12
C THR A 152 -16.50 9.11 -13.92
N ALA A 153 -15.90 10.14 -14.52
CA ALA A 153 -16.64 11.16 -15.26
C ALA A 153 -17.25 10.67 -16.58
N LYS A 154 -16.66 9.62 -17.20
CA LYS A 154 -17.23 8.96 -18.38
C LYS A 154 -18.44 8.07 -18.06
N THR A 155 -18.56 7.62 -16.82
CA THR A 155 -19.58 6.65 -16.42
C THR A 155 -20.74 7.32 -15.67
N ILE A 156 -20.44 8.36 -14.87
CA ILE A 156 -21.42 9.02 -14.00
C ILE A 156 -21.76 10.39 -14.56
N ASP A 157 -23.04 10.60 -14.88
CA ASP A 157 -23.56 11.89 -15.30
C ASP A 157 -23.80 12.80 -14.08
N SER A 158 -22.73 13.46 -13.65
CA SER A 158 -22.72 14.40 -12.52
C SER A 158 -21.60 15.43 -12.65
N ASP A 159 -21.76 16.56 -11.99
CA ASP A 159 -20.72 17.58 -11.78
C ASP A 159 -20.17 17.60 -10.34
N LYS A 160 -20.64 16.67 -9.47
CA LYS A 160 -20.29 16.64 -8.05
C LYS A 160 -19.67 15.33 -7.62
N PHE A 161 -18.40 15.41 -7.24
CA PHE A 161 -17.59 14.28 -6.81
C PHE A 161 -16.92 14.55 -5.47
N GLY A 162 -16.56 13.49 -4.77
CA GLY A 162 -15.89 13.55 -3.48
C GLY A 162 -14.51 12.88 -3.51
N PHE A 163 -13.62 13.36 -2.64
CA PHE A 163 -12.36 12.70 -2.32
C PHE A 163 -12.20 12.66 -0.80
N ILE A 164 -11.93 11.46 -0.28
CA ILE A 164 -11.61 11.24 1.14
C ILE A 164 -10.21 10.67 1.24
N GLY A 165 -9.27 11.48 1.77
CA GLY A 165 -7.91 11.02 2.06
C GLY A 165 -7.78 10.56 3.51
N GLY A 166 -6.82 9.66 3.79
CA GLY A 166 -6.44 9.32 5.15
C GLY A 166 -5.72 10.49 5.83
N LEU A 167 -4.48 10.74 5.42
CA LEU A 167 -3.67 11.89 5.80
C LEU A 167 -3.31 12.72 4.56
N GLU A 168 -2.98 13.99 4.76
CA GLU A 168 -2.53 14.88 3.69
C GLU A 168 -1.02 14.69 3.42
N VAL A 169 -0.68 13.52 2.85
CA VAL A 169 0.69 13.13 2.50
C VAL A 169 0.87 13.07 0.97
N PRO A 170 2.12 13.13 0.45
CA PRO A 170 2.36 13.25 -1.00
C PRO A 170 1.61 12.25 -1.87
N ALA A 171 1.62 10.96 -1.54
CA ALA A 171 0.93 9.93 -2.30
C ALA A 171 -0.59 10.16 -2.37
N VAL A 172 -1.21 10.54 -1.25
CA VAL A 172 -2.66 10.83 -1.17
C VAL A 172 -3.03 12.11 -1.94
N ILE A 173 -2.18 13.14 -1.87
CA ILE A 173 -2.35 14.38 -2.65
C ILE A 173 -2.24 14.08 -4.14
N ASN A 174 -1.29 13.26 -4.56
CA ASN A 174 -1.12 12.87 -5.95
C ASN A 174 -2.35 12.14 -6.51
N TYR A 175 -2.93 11.20 -5.76
CA TYR A 175 -4.20 10.57 -6.14
C TYR A 175 -5.32 11.59 -6.34
N LYS A 176 -5.50 12.49 -5.38
CA LYS A 176 -6.51 13.56 -5.43
C LYS A 176 -6.32 14.45 -6.67
N ASP A 177 -5.10 14.93 -6.89
CA ASP A 177 -4.80 15.83 -8.01
C ASP A 177 -5.01 15.15 -9.37
N GLY A 178 -4.60 13.88 -9.48
CA GLY A 178 -4.84 13.08 -10.68
C GLY A 178 -6.34 12.88 -10.92
N PHE A 179 -7.08 12.48 -9.88
CA PHE A 179 -8.52 12.26 -9.97
C PHE A 179 -9.25 13.51 -10.42
N GLU A 180 -8.97 14.65 -9.79
CA GLU A 180 -9.55 15.94 -10.20
C GLU A 180 -9.23 16.29 -11.65
N GLN A 181 -7.99 16.05 -12.08
CA GLN A 181 -7.58 16.28 -13.47
C GLN A 181 -8.39 15.42 -14.45
N GLY A 182 -8.55 14.11 -14.16
CA GLY A 182 -9.31 13.20 -15.00
C GLY A 182 -10.80 13.54 -15.06
N LEU A 183 -11.40 13.93 -13.92
CA LEU A 183 -12.79 14.41 -13.88
C LEU A 183 -12.98 15.63 -14.80
N LYS A 184 -12.13 16.65 -14.66
CA LYS A 184 -12.21 17.91 -15.41
C LYS A 184 -11.89 17.78 -16.89
N GLU A 185 -11.12 16.79 -17.29
CA GLU A 185 -10.88 16.53 -18.72
C GLU A 185 -12.14 16.06 -19.44
N VAL A 186 -12.98 15.28 -18.75
CA VAL A 186 -14.25 14.79 -19.31
C VAL A 186 -15.37 15.79 -19.11
N ASN A 187 -15.45 16.37 -17.91
CA ASN A 187 -16.45 17.36 -17.54
C ASN A 187 -15.77 18.60 -16.92
N PRO A 188 -15.56 19.68 -17.67
CA PRO A 188 -14.92 20.90 -17.19
C PRO A 188 -15.63 21.57 -16.00
N ASP A 189 -16.94 21.33 -15.82
CA ASP A 189 -17.74 21.85 -14.71
C ASP A 189 -17.69 20.97 -13.46
N ALA A 190 -16.99 19.84 -13.51
CA ALA A 190 -16.84 18.93 -12.38
C ALA A 190 -16.18 19.62 -11.17
N THR A 191 -16.81 19.44 -10.02
CA THR A 191 -16.33 19.91 -8.72
C THR A 191 -15.93 18.74 -7.83
N LEU A 192 -14.84 18.89 -7.08
CA LEU A 192 -14.33 17.88 -6.16
C LEU A 192 -14.38 18.41 -4.72
N LEU A 193 -15.25 17.82 -3.90
CA LEU A 193 -15.26 18.09 -2.45
C LEU A 193 -14.21 17.21 -1.77
N VAL A 194 -13.22 17.82 -1.11
CA VAL A 194 -12.08 17.13 -0.51
C VAL A 194 -12.17 17.17 1.01
N GLN A 195 -11.99 16.03 1.67
CA GLN A 195 -11.81 15.91 3.12
C GLN A 195 -10.75 14.87 3.47
N TYR A 196 -10.12 15.04 4.63
CA TYR A 196 -9.15 14.08 5.18
C TYR A 196 -9.65 13.54 6.52
N ALA A 197 -9.56 12.21 6.68
CA ALA A 197 -9.95 11.54 7.91
C ALA A 197 -8.95 11.79 9.05
N ASN A 198 -7.75 12.27 8.77
CA ASN A 198 -6.63 12.35 9.71
C ASN A 198 -6.33 11.01 10.41
N SER A 199 -6.52 9.91 9.68
CA SER A 199 -6.28 8.53 10.10
C SER A 199 -6.18 7.64 8.87
N PHE A 200 -5.42 6.55 8.97
CA PHE A 200 -5.45 5.46 7.98
C PHE A 200 -6.18 4.21 8.50
N THR A 201 -6.77 4.27 9.71
CA THR A 201 -7.37 3.09 10.36
C THR A 201 -8.82 3.28 10.81
N ASP A 202 -9.34 4.51 10.84
CA ASP A 202 -10.65 4.83 11.40
C ASP A 202 -11.77 4.73 10.33
N ALA A 203 -12.27 3.51 10.13
CA ALA A 203 -13.39 3.24 9.20
C ALA A 203 -14.66 4.00 9.59
N ALA A 204 -14.95 4.15 10.90
CA ALA A 204 -16.13 4.86 11.36
C ALA A 204 -16.10 6.35 10.96
N LYS A 205 -14.93 6.98 11.03
CA LYS A 205 -14.72 8.35 10.58
C LYS A 205 -14.87 8.48 9.07
N GLY A 206 -14.34 7.50 8.31
CA GLY A 206 -14.53 7.42 6.86
C GLY A 206 -16.01 7.41 6.48
N ARG A 207 -16.80 6.56 7.16
CA ARG A 207 -18.25 6.49 6.97
C ARG A 207 -18.94 7.82 7.23
N VAL A 208 -18.66 8.45 8.39
CA VAL A 208 -19.29 9.75 8.75
C VAL A 208 -19.00 10.83 7.71
N ILE A 209 -17.75 10.92 7.24
CA ILE A 209 -17.34 11.89 6.21
C ILE A 209 -18.07 11.59 4.89
N ALA A 210 -18.14 10.33 4.49
CA ALA A 210 -18.81 9.91 3.27
C ALA A 210 -20.32 10.25 3.32
N GLU A 211 -21.02 9.94 4.41
CA GLU A 211 -22.44 10.28 4.60
C GLU A 211 -22.69 11.80 4.51
N GLN A 212 -21.79 12.62 5.08
CA GLN A 212 -21.88 14.08 4.96
C GLN A 212 -21.73 14.57 3.52
N MET A 213 -20.82 13.96 2.74
CA MET A 213 -20.64 14.29 1.32
C MET A 213 -21.85 13.85 0.49
N LEU A 214 -22.32 12.62 0.69
CA LEU A 214 -23.47 12.07 -0.03
C LEU A 214 -24.74 12.92 0.20
N ASN A 215 -24.96 13.42 1.42
CA ASN A 215 -26.04 14.34 1.76
C ASN A 215 -25.93 15.70 1.04
N GLN A 216 -24.76 16.06 0.49
CA GLN A 216 -24.56 17.26 -0.33
C GLN A 216 -24.74 16.99 -1.84
N GLY A 217 -25.16 15.78 -2.19
CA GLY A 217 -25.42 15.38 -3.58
C GLY A 217 -24.18 14.89 -4.34
N ILE A 218 -23.16 14.42 -3.62
CA ILE A 218 -22.01 13.74 -4.22
C ILE A 218 -22.47 12.38 -4.77
N GLU A 219 -22.10 12.07 -6.01
CA GLU A 219 -22.50 10.83 -6.69
C GLU A 219 -21.44 9.73 -6.64
N ALA A 220 -20.16 10.09 -6.56
CA ALA A 220 -19.07 9.16 -6.37
C ALA A 220 -17.96 9.76 -5.48
N ILE A 221 -17.35 8.92 -4.66
CA ILE A 221 -16.27 9.30 -3.73
C ILE A 221 -15.04 8.43 -4.01
N MET A 222 -13.93 9.06 -4.42
CA MET A 222 -12.63 8.40 -4.39
C MET A 222 -12.08 8.42 -2.97
N THR A 223 -11.55 7.29 -2.51
CA THR A 223 -10.99 7.20 -1.15
C THR A 223 -9.59 6.60 -1.16
N ALA A 224 -8.64 7.33 -0.54
CA ALA A 224 -7.23 6.96 -0.39
C ALA A 224 -6.85 7.03 1.11
N GLY A 225 -7.34 6.09 1.89
CA GLY A 225 -7.26 6.15 3.35
C GLY A 225 -7.00 4.82 4.07
N GLY A 226 -6.51 3.78 3.37
CA GLY A 226 -6.29 2.46 4.00
C GLY A 226 -7.58 1.91 4.60
N GLY A 227 -7.57 1.55 5.89
CA GLY A 227 -8.75 1.04 6.62
C GLY A 227 -9.93 2.01 6.69
N VAL A 228 -9.73 3.32 6.50
CA VAL A 228 -10.82 4.32 6.37
C VAL A 228 -11.74 3.99 5.20
N ASN A 229 -11.19 3.41 4.12
CA ASN A 229 -11.90 3.13 2.87
C ASN A 229 -13.12 2.24 3.08
N THR A 230 -13.05 1.26 3.99
CA THR A 230 -14.16 0.34 4.29
C THR A 230 -15.43 1.09 4.67
N GLY A 231 -15.31 2.10 5.56
CA GLY A 231 -16.46 2.92 5.96
C GLY A 231 -17.03 3.76 4.83
N VAL A 232 -16.19 4.24 3.92
CA VAL A 232 -16.62 4.96 2.71
C VAL A 232 -17.39 4.04 1.77
N TYR A 233 -16.90 2.82 1.53
CA TYR A 233 -17.59 1.84 0.68
C TYR A 233 -18.97 1.47 1.24
N GLU A 234 -19.05 1.24 2.55
CA GLU A 234 -20.33 0.97 3.23
C GLU A 234 -21.33 2.11 3.05
N ALA A 235 -20.89 3.36 3.31
CA ALA A 235 -21.75 4.53 3.15
C ALA A 235 -22.23 4.70 1.70
N CYS A 236 -21.34 4.56 0.71
CA CYS A 236 -21.71 4.63 -0.71
C CYS A 236 -22.71 3.53 -1.08
N LYS A 237 -22.46 2.28 -0.66
CA LYS A 237 -23.35 1.13 -0.92
C LYS A 237 -24.75 1.34 -0.36
N GLU A 238 -24.86 1.77 0.89
CA GLU A 238 -26.15 1.99 1.55
C GLU A 238 -26.96 3.13 0.90
N ASN A 239 -26.29 4.11 0.31
CA ASN A 239 -26.93 5.23 -0.36
C ASN A 239 -27.10 5.02 -1.88
N GLY A 240 -26.74 3.85 -2.43
CA GLY A 240 -26.82 3.55 -3.86
C GLY A 240 -25.93 4.47 -4.70
N LYS A 241 -24.77 4.86 -4.16
CA LYS A 241 -23.77 5.71 -4.79
C LYS A 241 -22.49 4.94 -5.05
N TYR A 242 -21.57 5.57 -5.78
CA TYR A 242 -20.33 4.91 -6.19
C TYR A 242 -19.16 5.31 -5.31
N SER A 243 -18.19 4.43 -5.23
CA SER A 243 -16.86 4.73 -4.72
C SER A 243 -15.79 4.34 -5.73
N VAL A 244 -14.62 4.96 -5.60
CA VAL A 244 -13.40 4.65 -6.35
C VAL A 244 -12.35 4.25 -5.34
N ALA A 245 -11.83 3.04 -5.47
CA ALA A 245 -10.82 2.48 -4.59
C ALA A 245 -9.39 2.84 -5.04
N VAL A 246 -8.39 2.49 -4.22
CA VAL A 246 -6.97 2.70 -4.52
C VAL A 246 -6.15 1.44 -4.25
N ASP A 247 -4.90 1.46 -4.67
CA ASP A 247 -3.84 0.48 -4.47
C ASP A 247 -4.10 -0.85 -5.18
N MET A 248 -5.05 -1.64 -4.71
CA MET A 248 -5.39 -2.97 -5.26
C MET A 248 -6.72 -2.93 -6.03
N ALA A 249 -6.98 -3.96 -6.83
CA ALA A 249 -8.29 -4.21 -7.39
C ALA A 249 -9.26 -4.62 -6.26
N GLN A 250 -10.28 -3.79 -6.01
CA GLN A 250 -11.18 -3.95 -4.86
C GLN A 250 -12.66 -4.07 -5.26
N SER A 251 -12.97 -4.14 -6.55
CA SER A 251 -14.36 -4.24 -7.01
C SER A 251 -15.10 -5.46 -6.45
N ASN A 252 -14.39 -6.53 -6.10
CA ASN A 252 -14.96 -7.73 -5.50
C ASN A 252 -15.55 -7.50 -4.10
N ILE A 253 -15.11 -6.44 -3.38
CA ILE A 253 -15.62 -6.09 -2.03
C ILE A 253 -17.05 -5.57 -2.12
N ALA A 254 -17.34 -4.74 -3.13
CA ALA A 254 -18.67 -4.18 -3.37
C ALA A 254 -18.88 -3.99 -4.89
N PRO A 255 -19.21 -5.06 -5.65
CA PRO A 255 -19.20 -5.05 -7.11
C PRO A 255 -20.16 -4.05 -7.76
N GLU A 256 -21.24 -3.65 -7.05
CA GLU A 256 -22.22 -2.68 -7.53
C GLU A 256 -21.92 -1.24 -7.07
N THR A 257 -20.87 -1.05 -6.28
CA THR A 257 -20.52 0.22 -5.64
C THR A 257 -19.15 0.72 -6.06
N ILE A 258 -18.14 -0.17 -6.08
CA ILE A 258 -16.78 0.21 -6.47
C ILE A 258 -16.69 0.24 -7.99
N LEU A 259 -16.71 1.48 -8.52
CA LEU A 259 -16.71 1.75 -9.96
C LEU A 259 -15.42 1.30 -10.63
N THR A 260 -14.31 1.59 -10.01
CA THR A 260 -12.95 1.24 -10.42
C THR A 260 -12.01 1.37 -9.22
N SER A 261 -10.79 0.87 -9.37
CA SER A 261 -9.69 1.11 -8.43
C SER A 261 -8.54 1.80 -9.16
N ALA A 262 -8.00 2.89 -8.58
CA ALA A 262 -6.74 3.49 -9.03
C ALA A 262 -5.58 2.62 -8.55
N ILE A 263 -5.09 1.75 -9.43
CA ILE A 263 -4.12 0.71 -9.10
C ILE A 263 -2.73 1.30 -8.88
N LYS A 264 -2.12 0.87 -7.77
CA LYS A 264 -0.73 1.12 -7.40
C LYS A 264 -0.11 -0.21 -7.00
N LYS A 265 0.80 -0.72 -7.81
CA LYS A 265 1.37 -2.06 -7.64
C LYS A 265 2.47 -2.07 -6.58
N VAL A 266 2.08 -1.88 -5.33
CA VAL A 266 2.99 -1.93 -4.18
C VAL A 266 3.64 -3.29 -4.07
N ASP A 267 2.91 -4.36 -4.38
CA ASP A 267 3.39 -5.73 -4.49
C ASP A 267 4.59 -5.85 -5.45
N GLU A 268 4.50 -5.25 -6.64
CA GLU A 268 5.62 -5.24 -7.60
C GLU A 268 6.79 -4.39 -7.11
N GLY A 269 6.53 -3.30 -6.37
CA GLY A 269 7.55 -2.48 -5.74
C GLY A 269 8.38 -3.29 -4.74
N VAL A 270 7.71 -4.00 -3.81
CA VAL A 270 8.36 -4.87 -2.82
C VAL A 270 9.08 -6.04 -3.49
N TYR A 271 8.41 -6.72 -4.43
CA TYR A 271 9.00 -7.83 -5.18
C TYR A 271 10.25 -7.41 -5.96
N SER A 272 10.22 -6.25 -6.61
CA SER A 272 11.37 -5.74 -7.38
C SER A 272 12.55 -5.36 -6.49
N ALA A 273 12.30 -4.83 -5.30
CA ALA A 273 13.33 -4.58 -4.30
C ALA A 273 14.00 -5.89 -3.84
N ALA A 274 13.18 -6.89 -3.48
CA ALA A 274 13.65 -8.21 -3.09
C ALA A 274 14.48 -8.90 -4.18
N ARG A 275 14.01 -8.85 -5.43
CA ARG A 275 14.74 -9.37 -6.59
C ARG A 275 16.06 -8.63 -6.79
N SER A 276 16.02 -7.28 -6.79
CA SER A 276 17.24 -6.47 -6.99
C SER A 276 18.27 -6.73 -5.90
N TYR A 277 17.83 -6.95 -4.65
CA TYR A 277 18.71 -7.34 -3.56
C TYR A 277 19.36 -8.69 -3.83
N LYS A 278 18.56 -9.71 -4.13
CA LYS A 278 19.05 -11.07 -4.40
C LYS A 278 20.02 -11.14 -5.57
N ASP A 279 19.80 -10.33 -6.61
CA ASP A 279 20.63 -10.24 -7.80
C ASP A 279 21.89 -9.37 -7.57
N GLY A 280 22.08 -8.78 -6.38
CA GLY A 280 23.19 -7.88 -6.05
C GLY A 280 23.13 -6.54 -6.78
N ASN A 281 21.95 -6.13 -7.22
CA ASN A 281 21.71 -4.92 -8.02
C ASN A 281 20.96 -3.81 -7.27
N LEU A 282 20.53 -4.06 -6.01
CA LEU A 282 19.85 -3.04 -5.22
C LEU A 282 20.81 -1.87 -4.94
N LYS A 283 20.39 -0.65 -5.27
CA LYS A 283 21.22 0.55 -5.13
C LYS A 283 20.62 1.46 -4.08
N GLY A 284 21.40 1.80 -3.08
CA GLY A 284 21.03 2.87 -2.16
C GLY A 284 21.27 4.27 -2.76
N GLY A 285 20.74 5.29 -2.10
CA GLY A 285 20.82 6.69 -2.55
C GLY A 285 19.98 7.00 -3.79
N VAL A 286 18.99 6.19 -4.10
CA VAL A 286 18.18 6.36 -5.33
C VAL A 286 16.68 6.35 -5.02
N ASN A 287 15.92 7.03 -5.89
CA ASN A 287 14.47 6.91 -5.96
C ASN A 287 14.07 6.15 -7.22
N VAL A 288 13.36 5.03 -7.06
CA VAL A 288 12.80 4.22 -8.14
C VAL A 288 11.33 4.57 -8.28
N VAL A 289 10.94 5.10 -9.44
CA VAL A 289 9.56 5.53 -9.68
C VAL A 289 8.81 4.51 -10.52
N HIS A 290 7.70 4.03 -9.99
CA HIS A 290 6.74 3.19 -10.70
C HIS A 290 5.63 4.05 -11.31
N SER A 291 5.34 3.85 -12.61
CA SER A 291 4.41 4.67 -13.40
C SER A 291 3.64 3.81 -14.40
N ILE A 292 2.77 4.40 -15.20
CA ILE A 292 2.14 3.72 -16.34
C ILE A 292 3.20 3.15 -17.29
N ALA A 293 4.27 3.90 -17.56
CA ALA A 293 5.31 3.50 -18.53
C ALA A 293 5.99 2.17 -18.19
N ASN A 294 6.09 1.82 -16.91
CA ASN A 294 6.65 0.54 -16.44
C ASN A 294 5.60 -0.38 -15.79
N ASN A 295 4.30 -0.12 -16.06
CA ASN A 295 3.18 -0.89 -15.54
C ASN A 295 3.09 -0.93 -14.00
N GLY A 296 3.63 0.10 -13.32
CA GLY A 296 3.63 0.22 -11.87
C GLY A 296 2.34 0.81 -11.30
N VAL A 297 1.58 1.54 -12.12
CA VAL A 297 0.26 2.07 -11.78
C VAL A 297 -0.72 1.86 -12.93
N GLY A 298 -2.02 1.98 -12.64
CA GLY A 298 -3.07 1.78 -13.64
C GLY A 298 -4.47 1.98 -13.07
N TYR A 299 -5.44 1.28 -13.63
CA TYR A 299 -6.81 1.25 -13.13
C TYR A 299 -7.42 -0.14 -13.28
N GLU A 300 -8.43 -0.43 -12.48
CA GLU A 300 -9.19 -1.68 -12.55
C GLU A 300 -10.31 -1.56 -13.58
N GLN A 301 -10.38 -2.51 -14.52
CA GLN A 301 -11.50 -2.65 -15.43
C GLN A 301 -12.59 -3.48 -14.76
N THR A 302 -13.70 -2.84 -14.42
CA THR A 302 -14.84 -3.48 -13.76
C THR A 302 -16.03 -3.64 -14.73
N SER A 303 -17.02 -4.44 -14.32
CA SER A 303 -18.28 -4.59 -15.08
C SER A 303 -19.16 -3.35 -15.11
N LEU A 304 -18.86 -2.35 -14.28
CA LEU A 304 -19.56 -1.05 -14.26
C LEU A 304 -19.06 -0.10 -15.34
N LEU A 305 -17.90 -0.34 -15.93
CA LEU A 305 -17.34 0.45 -17.02
C LEU A 305 -17.81 -0.10 -18.37
N SER A 306 -18.33 0.79 -19.22
CA SER A 306 -18.68 0.42 -20.60
C SER A 306 -17.42 0.18 -21.45
N GLU A 307 -17.54 -0.59 -22.54
CA GLU A 307 -16.46 -0.81 -23.51
C GLU A 307 -15.95 0.53 -24.08
N ASP A 308 -16.85 1.49 -24.32
CA ASP A 308 -16.48 2.82 -24.81
C ASP A 308 -15.69 3.62 -23.77
N THR A 309 -16.04 3.50 -22.48
CA THR A 309 -15.28 4.10 -21.38
C THR A 309 -13.88 3.50 -21.30
N ILE A 310 -13.78 2.18 -21.32
CA ILE A 310 -12.48 1.47 -21.28
C ILE A 310 -11.61 1.90 -22.47
N LYS A 311 -12.17 1.89 -23.69
CA LYS A 311 -11.45 2.31 -24.88
C LYS A 311 -10.95 3.75 -24.77
N TYR A 312 -11.80 4.67 -24.29
CA TYR A 312 -11.40 6.06 -24.09
C TYR A 312 -10.23 6.21 -23.14
N ILE A 313 -10.23 5.45 -22.02
CA ILE A 313 -9.14 5.48 -21.03
C ILE A 313 -7.84 4.93 -21.65
N GLU A 314 -7.90 3.82 -22.37
CA GLU A 314 -6.72 3.21 -22.99
C GLU A 314 -6.08 4.12 -24.08
N GLU A 315 -6.88 4.97 -24.76
CA GLU A 315 -6.36 5.98 -25.69
C GLU A 315 -5.65 7.16 -24.99
N LYS A 316 -5.89 7.35 -23.68
CA LYS A 316 -5.29 8.41 -22.84
C LYS A 316 -4.12 7.93 -21.98
N LYS A 317 -3.95 6.63 -21.85
CA LYS A 317 -2.90 5.96 -21.10
C LYS A 317 -1.57 5.99 -21.87
#